data_d74d61c43317e7d9f6ec9e374bc156e5
#
_entry.id   d74d61c43317e7d9f6ec9e374bc156e5
#
_cell.length_a   1.000
_cell.length_b   1.000
_cell.length_c   1.000
_cell.angle_alpha   90.00
_cell.angle_beta   90.00
_cell.angle_gamma   90.00
#
_symmetry.space_group_name_H-M   'P 1'
#
loop_
_entity.id
_entity.type
_entity.pdbx_description
1 polymer ?
#
loop_
_entity_poly.entity_id
_entity_poly.type
_entity_poly.pdbx_seq_one_letter_code
_entity_poly.pdbx_strand_id
1 'polypeptide(L)'
;MQQYRNRLKIIADVLDAALTFSGEGGASPSWLMRRSNLSYRGLEQLLSQLLTAGFLMEKQEPKGVKYVVSAKGAEYLAHYQQFETFAESYGLRL
;
A
#
# COMPACT_ATOMS: atom_id res chain seq x y z
N MET A 1 1.28 22.92 7.72
CA MET A 1 1.61 21.93 8.73
C MET A 1 1.71 20.55 8.11
N GLN A 2 2.76 19.86 8.41
CA GLN A 2 3.02 18.56 7.84
C GLN A 2 2.19 17.47 8.52
N GLN A 3 1.51 16.68 7.72
CA GLN A 3 0.76 15.54 8.23
C GLN A 3 1.71 14.39 8.49
N TYR A 4 1.62 13.83 9.66
CA TYR A 4 2.48 12.73 10.06
C TYR A 4 1.70 11.42 9.94
N ARG A 5 2.18 10.53 9.08
CA ARG A 5 1.57 9.21 8.93
C ARG A 5 2.44 8.19 9.65
N ASN A 6 1.80 7.34 10.45
CA ASN A 6 2.55 6.25 11.06
C ASN A 6 2.76 5.14 10.02
N ARG A 7 3.62 4.19 10.37
CA ARG A 7 3.99 3.12 9.45
C ARG A 7 2.80 2.26 9.02
N LEU A 8 1.87 1.99 9.93
CA LEU A 8 0.70 1.17 9.61
C LEU A 8 -0.17 1.86 8.56
N LYS A 9 -0.32 3.16 8.68
CA LYS A 9 -1.09 3.95 7.73
C LYS A 9 -0.41 3.97 6.36
N ILE A 10 0.90 4.11 6.34
CA ILE A 10 1.64 4.14 5.07
C ILE A 10 1.52 2.79 4.35
N ILE A 11 1.62 1.69 5.09
CA ILE A 11 1.43 0.36 4.51
C ILE A 11 0.03 0.23 3.92
N ALA A 12 -0.98 0.67 4.68
CA ALA A 12 -2.36 0.63 4.20
C ALA A 12 -2.54 1.46 2.93
N ASP A 13 -1.92 2.65 2.89
CA ASP A 13 -2.02 3.52 1.72
C ASP A 13 -1.41 2.86 0.47
N VAL A 14 -0.28 2.20 0.62
CA VAL A 14 0.36 1.53 -0.52
C VAL A 14 -0.47 0.34 -0.99
N LEU A 15 -0.98 -0.47 -0.05
CA LEU A 15 -1.82 -1.61 -0.42
C LEU A 15 -3.11 -1.15 -1.07
N ASP A 16 -3.72 -0.09 -0.55
CA ASP A 16 -4.92 0.47 -1.14
C ASP A 16 -4.66 0.99 -2.56
N ALA A 17 -3.53 1.67 -2.75
CA ALA A 17 -3.16 2.17 -4.06
C ALA A 17 -2.97 1.02 -5.05
N ALA A 18 -2.36 -0.06 -4.62
CA ALA A 18 -2.18 -1.23 -5.49
C ALA A 18 -3.50 -1.90 -5.82
N LEU A 19 -4.40 -1.96 -4.83
CA LEU A 19 -5.68 -2.63 -5.00
C LEU A 19 -6.64 -1.83 -5.89
N THR A 20 -6.57 -0.51 -5.84
CA THR A 20 -7.46 0.35 -6.62
C THR A 20 -6.98 0.58 -8.05
N PHE A 21 -5.78 0.13 -8.37
CA PHE A 21 -5.28 0.26 -9.74
C PHE A 21 -6.03 -0.69 -10.65
N SER A 22 -6.65 -0.15 -11.70
CA SER A 22 -7.47 -0.95 -12.62
C SER A 22 -6.72 -1.37 -13.88
N GLY A 23 -5.46 -1.04 -14.00
CA GLY A 23 -4.66 -1.41 -15.17
C GLY A 23 -4.31 -2.89 -15.17
N GLU A 24 -3.91 -3.39 -16.33
CA GLU A 24 -3.53 -4.78 -16.47
C GLU A 24 -2.20 -5.08 -15.79
N GLY A 25 -2.09 -6.29 -15.25
CA GLY A 25 -0.85 -6.79 -14.70
C GLY A 25 -0.50 -6.32 -13.31
N GLY A 26 -1.26 -5.37 -12.76
CA GLY A 26 -1.00 -4.83 -11.43
C GLY A 26 -0.53 -3.40 -11.48
N ALA A 27 -0.17 -2.84 -10.33
CA ALA A 27 0.19 -1.44 -10.18
C ALA A 27 1.67 -1.20 -10.48
N SER A 28 1.95 -0.12 -11.21
CA SER A 28 3.33 0.28 -11.48
C SER A 28 3.93 1.03 -10.29
N PRO A 29 5.26 1.06 -10.17
CA PRO A 29 5.89 1.86 -9.12
C PRO A 29 5.52 3.34 -9.17
N SER A 30 5.42 3.92 -10.37
CA SER A 30 5.04 5.32 -10.50
C SER A 30 3.66 5.60 -9.94
N TRP A 31 2.72 4.70 -10.21
CA TRP A 31 1.37 4.83 -9.68
C TRP A 31 1.39 4.78 -8.15
N LEU A 32 2.12 3.81 -7.60
CA LEU A 32 2.20 3.64 -6.15
C LEU A 32 2.84 4.86 -5.49
N MET A 33 3.90 5.42 -6.09
CA MET A 33 4.53 6.63 -5.58
C MET A 33 3.57 7.80 -5.50
N ARG A 34 2.89 8.05 -6.60
CA ARG A 34 1.98 9.20 -6.67
C ARG A 34 0.78 9.03 -5.78
N ARG A 35 0.20 7.85 -5.81
CA ARG A 35 -1.02 7.58 -5.07
C ARG A 35 -0.78 7.56 -3.56
N SER A 36 0.39 7.07 -3.15
CA SER A 36 0.73 6.98 -1.72
C SER A 36 1.49 8.18 -1.20
N ASN A 37 1.84 9.10 -2.10
CA ASN A 37 2.59 10.30 -1.75
C ASN A 37 3.90 9.97 -1.05
N LEU A 38 4.66 9.06 -1.66
CA LEU A 38 5.97 8.65 -1.16
C LEU A 38 7.06 9.02 -2.15
N SER A 39 8.26 9.24 -1.65
CA SER A 39 9.44 9.39 -2.49
C SER A 39 9.77 8.02 -3.09
N TYR A 40 10.56 8.03 -4.15
CA TYR A 40 11.00 6.77 -4.77
C TYR A 40 11.74 5.90 -3.77
N ARG A 41 12.64 6.51 -3.01
CA ARG A 41 13.42 5.77 -2.01
C ARG A 41 12.53 5.19 -0.92
N GLY A 42 11.59 5.99 -0.43
CA GLY A 42 10.67 5.51 0.60
C GLY A 42 9.82 4.37 0.11
N LEU A 43 9.32 4.48 -1.12
CA LEU A 43 8.53 3.40 -1.71
C LEU A 43 9.36 2.15 -1.90
N GLU A 44 10.59 2.29 -2.40
CA GLU A 44 11.46 1.14 -2.67
C GLU A 44 11.72 0.34 -1.40
N GLN A 45 12.02 1.03 -0.31
CA GLN A 45 12.26 0.37 0.98
C GLN A 45 11.00 -0.35 1.46
N LEU A 46 9.87 0.30 1.34
CA LEU A 46 8.61 -0.29 1.78
C LEU A 46 8.20 -1.48 0.92
N LEU A 47 8.39 -1.38 -0.40
CA LEU A 47 8.09 -2.49 -1.30
C LEU A 47 8.87 -3.74 -0.94
N SER A 48 10.15 -3.58 -0.63
CA SER A 48 10.99 -4.70 -0.22
C SER A 48 10.39 -5.40 1.00
N GLN A 49 9.94 -4.63 1.97
CA GLN A 49 9.35 -5.18 3.19
C GLN A 49 8.00 -5.86 2.92
N LEU A 50 7.18 -5.25 2.07
CA LEU A 50 5.86 -5.82 1.77
C LEU A 50 5.97 -7.11 0.96
N LEU A 51 6.95 -7.19 0.07
CA LEU A 51 7.22 -8.41 -0.67
C LEU A 51 7.70 -9.51 0.26
N THR A 52 8.64 -9.19 1.16
CA THR A 52 9.14 -10.16 2.12
C THR A 52 8.05 -10.65 3.07
N ALA A 53 7.16 -9.75 3.48
CA ALA A 53 6.06 -10.12 4.37
C ALA A 53 4.94 -10.88 3.65
N GLY A 54 4.96 -10.90 2.32
CA GLY A 54 3.95 -11.60 1.54
C GLY A 54 2.65 -10.82 1.34
N PHE A 55 2.69 -9.50 1.52
CA PHE A 55 1.52 -8.65 1.31
C PHE A 55 1.36 -8.23 -0.14
N LEU A 56 2.46 -8.18 -0.88
CA LEU A 56 2.48 -7.88 -2.30
C LEU A 56 3.20 -8.99 -3.05
N MET A 57 2.83 -9.16 -4.31
CA MET A 57 3.53 -10.06 -5.22
C MET A 57 4.05 -9.23 -6.38
N GLU A 58 5.24 -9.59 -6.85
CA GLU A 58 5.88 -8.90 -7.95
C GLU A 58 5.64 -9.68 -9.23
N LYS A 59 5.27 -8.96 -10.29
CA LYS A 59 5.12 -9.57 -11.62
C LYS A 59 6.07 -8.91 -12.59
N GLN A 60 6.86 -9.71 -13.27
CA GLN A 60 7.73 -9.21 -14.32
C GLN A 60 6.95 -9.09 -15.61
N GLU A 61 7.00 -7.92 -16.22
CA GLU A 61 6.32 -7.63 -17.47
C GLU A 61 7.36 -7.14 -18.47
N PRO A 62 7.09 -7.24 -19.77
CA PRO A 62 8.06 -6.74 -20.77
C PRO A 62 8.42 -5.26 -20.58
N LYS A 63 7.50 -4.47 -20.05
CA LYS A 63 7.72 -3.04 -19.88
C LYS A 63 8.14 -2.65 -18.47
N GLY A 64 8.37 -3.63 -17.59
CA GLY A 64 8.80 -3.35 -16.25
C GLY A 64 8.10 -4.21 -15.21
N VAL A 65 8.21 -3.81 -13.97
CA VAL A 65 7.69 -4.56 -12.84
C VAL A 65 6.33 -4.02 -12.43
N LYS A 66 5.43 -4.93 -12.10
CA LYS A 66 4.11 -4.59 -11.57
C LYS A 66 3.93 -5.26 -10.21
N TYR A 67 3.06 -4.70 -9.40
CA TYR A 67 2.80 -5.20 -8.05
C TYR A 67 1.32 -5.51 -7.87
N VAL A 68 1.05 -6.67 -7.28
CA VAL A 68 -0.31 -7.15 -7.06
C VAL A 68 -0.48 -7.44 -5.57
N VAL A 69 -1.61 -7.05 -5.00
CA VAL A 69 -1.91 -7.32 -3.60
C VAL A 69 -2.24 -8.80 -3.45
N SER A 70 -1.59 -9.46 -2.50
CA SER A 70 -1.88 -10.85 -2.17
C SER A 70 -3.14 -10.93 -1.30
N ALA A 71 -3.64 -12.16 -1.11
CA ALA A 71 -4.76 -12.37 -0.19
C ALA A 71 -4.41 -11.86 1.21
N LYS A 72 -3.16 -12.09 1.63
CA LYS A 72 -2.66 -11.63 2.93
C LYS A 72 -2.62 -10.11 3.01
N GLY A 73 -2.22 -9.45 1.93
CA GLY A 73 -2.22 -8.00 1.87
C GLY A 73 -3.61 -7.41 1.91
N ALA A 74 -4.55 -8.02 1.20
CA ALA A 74 -5.94 -7.59 1.23
C ALA A 74 -6.53 -7.75 2.62
N GLU A 75 -6.14 -8.81 3.33
CA GLU A 75 -6.59 -9.05 4.69
C GLU A 75 -6.06 -7.97 5.64
N TYR A 76 -4.78 -7.62 5.50
CA TYR A 76 -4.20 -6.55 6.29
C TYR A 76 -4.99 -5.25 6.09
N LEU A 77 -5.26 -4.91 4.83
CA LEU A 77 -5.96 -3.67 4.52
C LEU A 77 -7.37 -3.66 5.11
N ALA A 78 -8.09 -4.78 5.03
CA ALA A 78 -9.42 -4.89 5.59
C ALA A 78 -9.40 -4.69 7.11
N HIS A 79 -8.47 -5.33 7.79
CA HIS A 79 -8.34 -5.20 9.25
C HIS A 79 -7.94 -3.78 9.64
N TYR A 80 -7.05 -3.16 8.88
CA TYR A 80 -6.64 -1.80 9.16
C TYR A 80 -7.82 -0.84 9.02
N GLN A 81 -8.62 -1.00 7.97
CA GLN A 81 -9.77 -0.15 7.74
C GLN A 81 -10.82 -0.32 8.82
N GLN A 82 -11.03 -1.54 9.29
CA GLN A 82 -11.94 -1.81 10.39
C GLN A 82 -11.48 -1.13 11.67
N PHE A 83 -10.20 -1.24 11.96
CA PHE A 83 -9.63 -0.61 13.15
C PHE A 83 -9.71 0.92 13.05
N GLU A 84 -9.45 1.46 11.88
CA GLU A 84 -9.53 2.90 11.66
C GLU A 84 -10.95 3.41 11.90
N THR A 85 -11.94 2.71 11.37
CA THR A 85 -13.35 3.06 11.58
C THR A 85 -13.71 2.99 13.06
N PHE A 86 -13.26 1.93 13.73
CA PHE A 86 -13.50 1.76 15.15
C PHE A 86 -12.91 2.91 15.95
N ALA A 87 -11.65 3.26 15.67
CA ALA A 87 -10.97 4.34 16.37
C ALA A 87 -11.67 5.67 16.13
N GLU A 88 -12.08 5.93 14.90
CA GLU A 88 -12.77 7.18 14.55
C GLU A 88 -14.10 7.32 15.28
N SER A 89 -14.79 6.22 15.55
CA SER A 89 -16.05 6.27 16.26
C SER A 89 -15.86 6.75 17.71
N TYR A 90 -14.64 6.71 18.22
CA TYR A 90 -14.29 7.23 19.52
C TYR A 90 -13.52 8.55 19.44
N GLY A 91 -13.54 9.19 18.28
CA GLY A 91 -12.89 10.47 18.09
C GLY A 91 -11.37 10.40 17.91
N LEU A 92 -10.85 9.20 17.67
CA LEU A 92 -9.41 9.02 17.49
C LEU A 92 -9.07 8.99 16.00
N ARG A 93 -7.96 9.62 15.62
CA ARG A 93 -7.46 9.59 14.26
C ARG A 93 -6.16 8.82 14.17
N LEU A 94 -6.10 7.92 13.23
CA LEU A 94 -4.89 7.14 13.00
C LEU A 94 -4.02 7.77 11.91
#